data_bb8a3b8cd90c975ef72a9554429e8509
#
_entry.id   bb8a3b8cd90c975ef72a9554429e8509
#
_cell.length_a   1.000
_cell.length_b   1.000
_cell.length_c   1.000
_cell.angle_alpha   90.00
_cell.angle_beta   90.00
_cell.angle_gamma   90.00
#
_symmetry.space_group_name_H-M   'P 1'
#
loop_
_entity.id
_entity.type
_entity.pdbx_description
1 polymer ?
#
loop_
_entity_poly.entity_id
_entity_poly.type
_entity_poly.pdbx_seq_one_letter_code
_entity_poly.pdbx_strand_id
1 'polypeptide(L)'
;GWNFQWDISESCQFTKYKLNQYYGWHCDSWDIPYDRPNDPSHGKIRKLSVTCSLSHPEDYEGGELEFAKNNNEPGKKIETNVCSEILPRGSIVVFPSFVWHRVKKVTKGTRYSLVIWTCGKPYY
;
A
#
# COMPACT_ATOMS: atom_id res chain seq x y z
N GLY A 1 -0.81 -5.93 -20.38
CA GLY A 1 -1.53 -5.21 -19.33
C GLY A 1 -1.79 -6.08 -18.12
N TRP A 2 -2.13 -5.48 -17.01
CA TRP A 2 -2.48 -6.22 -15.81
C TRP A 2 -3.87 -6.83 -15.95
N ASN A 3 -3.99 -8.12 -15.69
CA ASN A 3 -5.25 -8.84 -15.75
C ASN A 3 -5.67 -9.30 -14.34
N PHE A 4 -5.99 -8.33 -13.48
CA PHE A 4 -6.48 -8.61 -12.13
C PHE A 4 -8.00 -8.65 -12.13
N GLN A 5 -8.56 -9.73 -11.61
CA GLN A 5 -9.99 -9.87 -11.43
C GLN A 5 -10.36 -9.51 -10.00
N TRP A 6 -11.15 -8.48 -9.86
CA TRP A 6 -11.68 -8.03 -8.59
C TRP A 6 -13.13 -7.59 -8.75
N ASP A 7 -13.90 -7.64 -7.69
CA ASP A 7 -15.34 -7.38 -7.74
C ASP A 7 -15.84 -6.45 -6.65
N ILE A 8 -15.04 -6.19 -5.62
CA ILE A 8 -15.40 -5.23 -4.57
C ILE A 8 -14.22 -4.35 -4.20
N SER A 9 -14.51 -3.19 -3.63
CA SER A 9 -13.51 -2.33 -2.98
C SER A 9 -13.85 -2.22 -1.49
N GLU A 10 -12.82 -2.28 -0.65
CA GLU A 10 -12.97 -1.96 0.76
C GLU A 10 -13.20 -0.46 0.94
N SER A 11 -13.73 -0.05 2.09
CA SER A 11 -13.85 1.36 2.43
C SER A 11 -12.47 2.03 2.42
N CYS A 12 -12.42 3.26 1.91
CA CYS A 12 -11.16 4.04 1.90
C CYS A 12 -10.63 4.21 3.32
N GLN A 13 -9.33 4.03 3.47
CA GLN A 13 -8.63 4.30 4.71
C GLN A 13 -7.90 5.64 4.60
N PHE A 14 -8.28 6.59 5.44
CA PHE A 14 -7.53 7.83 5.62
C PHE A 14 -6.35 7.55 6.56
N THR A 15 -5.13 7.88 6.13
CA THR A 15 -3.93 7.69 6.93
C THR A 15 -3.25 9.02 7.23
N LYS A 16 -2.73 9.12 8.45
CA LYS A 16 -2.03 10.29 8.94
C LYS A 16 -0.74 9.84 9.62
N TYR A 17 0.39 10.20 9.03
CA TYR A 17 1.71 9.94 9.61
C TYR A 17 2.26 11.23 10.19
N LYS A 18 2.32 11.28 11.51
CA LYS A 18 2.94 12.37 12.27
C LYS A 18 4.44 12.13 12.42
N LEU A 19 5.13 13.09 13.03
CA LEU A 19 6.56 12.98 13.36
C LEU A 19 6.88 11.63 13.98
N ASN A 20 7.92 10.97 13.48
CA ASN A 20 8.42 9.66 13.88
C ASN A 20 7.52 8.45 13.56
N GLN A 21 6.36 8.65 12.96
CA GLN A 21 5.50 7.55 12.54
C GLN A 21 5.96 6.97 11.20
N TYR A 22 5.78 5.67 11.05
CA TYR A 22 6.20 4.90 9.87
C TYR A 22 5.35 3.63 9.75
N TYR A 23 5.48 2.97 8.62
CA TYR A 23 4.94 1.63 8.41
C TYR A 23 6.03 0.75 7.82
N GLY A 24 6.43 -0.27 8.57
CA GLY A 24 7.53 -1.17 8.17
C GLY A 24 7.20 -2.04 6.95
N TRP A 25 8.19 -2.81 6.52
CA TRP A 25 8.03 -3.70 5.36
C TRP A 25 6.86 -4.66 5.53
N HIS A 26 5.93 -4.64 4.58
CA HIS A 26 4.76 -5.51 4.56
C HIS A 26 4.23 -5.65 3.13
N CYS A 27 3.36 -6.62 2.92
CA CYS A 27 2.45 -6.67 1.78
C CYS A 27 1.01 -6.58 2.29
N ASP A 28 0.11 -6.17 1.40
CA ASP A 28 -1.29 -5.96 1.78
C ASP A 28 -2.14 -7.20 1.60
N SER A 29 -1.62 -8.22 0.95
CA SER A 29 -2.32 -9.47 0.66
C SER A 29 -1.49 -10.67 1.07
N TRP A 30 -2.18 -11.72 1.47
CA TRP A 30 -1.60 -13.01 1.82
C TRP A 30 -2.51 -14.14 1.33
N ASP A 31 -2.08 -15.39 1.53
CA ASP A 31 -2.76 -16.56 0.94
C ASP A 31 -4.08 -16.92 1.61
N ILE A 32 -4.35 -16.39 2.79
CA ILE A 32 -5.54 -16.72 3.57
C ILE A 32 -6.65 -15.72 3.25
N PRO A 33 -7.77 -16.17 2.61
CA PRO A 33 -8.90 -15.30 2.35
C PRO A 33 -9.55 -14.77 3.64
N TYR A 34 -10.24 -13.66 3.55
CA TYR A 34 -11.00 -13.12 4.67
C TYR A 34 -12.06 -14.12 5.15
N ASP A 35 -12.08 -14.34 6.43
CA ASP A 35 -13.15 -15.09 7.11
C ASP A 35 -14.09 -14.09 7.81
N ARG A 36 -15.02 -13.56 7.04
CA ARG A 36 -15.98 -12.54 7.49
C ARG A 36 -17.38 -12.91 7.01
N PRO A 37 -18.02 -13.91 7.63
CA PRO A 37 -19.37 -14.32 7.21
C PRO A 37 -20.33 -13.14 7.14
N ASN A 38 -21.15 -13.08 6.09
CA ASN A 38 -22.09 -12.01 5.79
C ASN A 38 -21.48 -10.67 5.36
N ASP A 39 -20.16 -10.62 5.15
CA ASP A 39 -19.48 -9.45 4.59
C ASP A 39 -19.17 -9.70 3.10
N PRO A 40 -19.31 -8.68 2.23
CA PRO A 40 -18.97 -8.85 0.80
C PRO A 40 -17.55 -9.30 0.53
N SER A 41 -16.62 -9.06 1.46
CA SER A 41 -15.21 -9.48 1.34
C SER A 41 -14.96 -10.93 1.72
N HIS A 42 -15.97 -11.64 2.26
CA HIS A 42 -15.79 -13.03 2.69
C HIS A 42 -15.27 -13.93 1.55
N GLY A 43 -14.27 -14.72 1.86
CA GLY A 43 -13.64 -15.64 0.88
C GLY A 43 -12.76 -14.95 -0.16
N LYS A 44 -12.51 -13.66 -0.02
CA LYS A 44 -11.73 -12.87 -0.97
C LYS A 44 -10.39 -12.43 -0.40
N ILE A 45 -9.49 -12.04 -1.28
CA ILE A 45 -8.19 -11.46 -0.93
C ILE A 45 -8.06 -10.08 -1.58
N ARG A 46 -7.19 -9.24 -1.02
CA ARG A 46 -6.82 -7.98 -1.67
C ARG A 46 -6.02 -8.26 -2.93
N LYS A 47 -6.37 -7.61 -4.02
CA LYS A 47 -5.76 -7.76 -5.34
C LYS A 47 -4.91 -6.58 -5.73
N LEU A 48 -5.48 -5.40 -5.65
CA LEU A 48 -4.80 -4.14 -5.97
C LEU A 48 -4.88 -3.21 -4.78
N SER A 49 -3.75 -2.57 -4.52
CA SER A 49 -3.62 -1.49 -3.54
C SER A 49 -3.51 -0.17 -4.28
N VAL A 50 -4.23 0.83 -3.82
CA VAL A 50 -4.21 2.18 -4.36
C VAL A 50 -3.86 3.12 -3.24
N THR A 51 -2.86 3.97 -3.44
CA THR A 51 -2.55 5.05 -2.51
C THR A 51 -2.63 6.39 -3.23
N CYS A 52 -3.24 7.36 -2.57
CA CYS A 52 -3.39 8.72 -3.08
C CYS A 52 -2.75 9.70 -2.09
N SER A 53 -1.83 10.52 -2.57
CA SER A 53 -1.23 11.57 -1.74
C SER A 53 -2.19 12.72 -1.52
N LEU A 54 -2.38 13.11 -0.27
CA LEU A 54 -3.19 14.27 0.12
C LEU A 54 -2.34 15.45 0.60
N SER A 55 -1.02 15.27 0.68
CA SER A 55 -0.10 16.29 1.15
C SER A 55 0.71 16.88 0.00
N HIS A 56 1.02 18.17 0.09
CA HIS A 56 2.07 18.74 -0.73
C HIS A 56 3.44 18.22 -0.27
N PRO A 57 4.38 17.95 -1.20
CA PRO A 57 5.69 17.42 -0.81
C PRO A 57 6.49 18.36 0.10
N GLU A 58 6.25 19.65 0.04
CA GLU A 58 6.91 20.65 0.91
C GLU A 58 6.36 20.66 2.35
N ASP A 59 5.24 20.00 2.62
CA ASP A 59 4.59 20.01 3.93
C ASP A 59 5.20 19.01 4.92
N TYR A 60 6.07 18.10 4.43
CA TYR A 60 6.69 17.08 5.26
C TYR A 60 8.05 16.67 4.72
N GLU A 61 8.85 16.06 5.58
CA GLU A 61 10.11 15.39 5.21
C GLU A 61 10.11 13.97 5.73
N GLY A 62 10.84 13.09 5.07
CA GLY A 62 10.73 11.65 5.31
C GLY A 62 9.44 11.09 4.72
N GLY A 63 8.95 10.01 5.29
CA GLY A 63 7.67 9.43 4.87
C GLY A 63 7.66 8.88 3.45
N GLU A 64 8.84 8.52 2.91
CA GLU A 64 8.95 8.00 1.54
C GLU A 64 8.24 6.66 1.42
N LEU A 65 7.47 6.50 0.36
CA LEU A 65 6.94 5.20 -0.06
C LEU A 65 8.03 4.47 -0.83
N GLU A 66 8.37 3.27 -0.37
CA GLU A 66 9.38 2.44 -1.02
C GLU A 66 8.82 1.05 -1.33
N PHE A 67 9.23 0.52 -2.48
CA PHE A 67 8.92 -0.85 -2.90
C PHE A 67 10.17 -1.71 -2.86
N ALA A 68 10.02 -2.97 -2.49
CA ALA A 68 11.09 -3.96 -2.61
C ALA A 68 11.19 -4.41 -4.07
N LYS A 69 12.40 -4.38 -4.63
CA LYS A 69 12.67 -4.86 -5.99
C LYS A 69 12.69 -6.38 -6.08
N ASN A 70 13.06 -7.02 -5.00
CA ASN A 70 13.04 -8.47 -4.87
C ASN A 70 11.91 -8.86 -3.92
N ASN A 71 11.36 -10.04 -4.08
CA ASN A 71 10.24 -10.54 -3.27
C ASN A 71 10.65 -10.90 -1.83
N ASN A 72 11.59 -10.14 -1.25
CA ASN A 72 12.04 -10.34 0.11
C ASN A 72 12.51 -11.78 0.37
N GLU A 73 13.31 -12.31 -0.56
CA GLU A 73 13.85 -13.68 -0.46
C GLU A 73 14.70 -13.82 0.80
N PRO A 74 14.50 -14.90 1.59
CA PRO A 74 15.30 -15.13 2.79
C PRO A 74 16.81 -15.11 2.48
N GLY A 75 17.58 -14.40 3.31
CA GLY A 75 19.04 -14.32 3.19
C GLY A 75 19.54 -13.30 2.17
N LYS A 76 18.67 -12.63 1.43
CA LYS A 76 19.07 -11.56 0.51
C LYS A 76 18.77 -10.19 1.11
N LYS A 77 19.69 -9.23 0.86
CA LYS A 77 19.46 -7.83 1.22
C LYS A 77 18.29 -7.29 0.39
N ILE A 78 17.37 -6.60 1.04
CA ILE A 78 16.24 -5.94 0.36
C ILE A 78 16.80 -4.79 -0.48
N GLU A 79 16.62 -4.89 -1.79
CA GLU A 79 16.84 -3.77 -2.70
C GLU A 79 15.56 -2.95 -2.78
N THR A 80 15.70 -1.64 -2.65
CA THR A 80 14.56 -0.73 -2.55
C THR A 80 14.45 0.19 -3.76
N ASN A 81 13.22 0.60 -4.04
CA ASN A 81 12.90 1.58 -5.05
C ASN A 81 11.98 2.63 -4.45
N VAL A 82 12.46 3.87 -4.35
CA VAL A 82 11.65 4.98 -3.84
C VAL A 82 10.62 5.38 -4.89
N CYS A 83 9.36 5.46 -4.47
CA CYS A 83 8.28 5.90 -5.35
C CYS A 83 8.16 7.43 -5.30
N SER A 84 8.91 8.13 -6.13
CA SER A 84 8.84 9.60 -6.22
C SER A 84 7.60 10.10 -6.95
N GLU A 85 6.96 9.24 -7.73
CA GLU A 85 5.77 9.57 -8.51
C GLU A 85 4.56 9.91 -7.62
N ILE A 86 4.57 9.46 -6.36
CA ILE A 86 3.49 9.76 -5.41
C ILE A 86 3.60 11.18 -4.82
N LEU A 87 4.73 11.86 -4.97
CA LEU A 87 5.01 13.12 -4.27
C LEU A 87 4.05 14.26 -4.60
N PRO A 88 3.69 14.54 -5.87
CA PRO A 88 2.73 15.61 -6.13
C PRO A 88 1.38 15.32 -5.48
N ARG A 89 0.82 16.30 -4.78
CA ARG A 89 -0.49 16.16 -4.13
C ARG A 89 -1.56 15.75 -5.15
N GLY A 90 -2.37 14.75 -4.79
CA GLY A 90 -3.40 14.19 -5.67
C GLY A 90 -2.90 13.06 -6.56
N SER A 91 -1.59 12.74 -6.52
CA SER A 91 -1.05 11.60 -7.26
C SER A 91 -1.60 10.29 -6.72
N ILE A 92 -1.82 9.36 -7.63
CA ILE A 92 -2.32 8.02 -7.33
C ILE A 92 -1.30 7.01 -7.84
N VAL A 93 -0.96 6.05 -6.99
CA VAL A 93 -0.14 4.90 -7.36
C VAL A 93 -0.94 3.64 -7.13
N VAL A 94 -0.98 2.77 -8.12
CA VAL A 94 -1.68 1.48 -8.08
C VAL A 94 -0.63 0.39 -8.19
N PHE A 95 -0.69 -0.59 -7.28
CA PHE A 95 0.24 -1.72 -7.30
C PHE A 95 -0.45 -3.00 -6.83
N PRO A 96 0.07 -4.17 -7.26
CA PRO A 96 -0.45 -5.45 -6.77
C PRO A 96 -0.29 -5.55 -5.26
N SER A 97 -1.33 -6.01 -4.57
CA SER A 97 -1.33 -6.04 -3.10
C SER A 97 -0.29 -6.99 -2.50
N PHE A 98 0.26 -7.90 -3.31
CA PHE A 98 1.33 -8.81 -2.86
C PHE A 98 2.74 -8.20 -2.92
N VAL A 99 2.89 -6.97 -3.42
CA VAL A 99 4.20 -6.30 -3.49
C VAL A 99 4.60 -5.77 -2.12
N TRP A 100 5.82 -6.13 -1.70
CA TRP A 100 6.38 -5.64 -0.44
C TRP A 100 6.71 -4.16 -0.54
N HIS A 101 6.26 -3.40 0.43
CA HIS A 101 6.45 -1.95 0.48
C HIS A 101 6.51 -1.46 1.92
N ARG A 102 6.95 -0.21 2.08
CA ARG A 102 6.97 0.47 3.37
C ARG A 102 6.77 1.97 3.21
N VAL A 103 6.40 2.62 4.30
CA VAL A 103 6.47 4.07 4.46
C VAL A 103 7.54 4.37 5.49
N LYS A 104 8.58 5.09 5.09
CA LYS A 104 9.67 5.48 6.00
C LYS A 104 9.18 6.51 7.00
N LYS A 105 9.94 6.62 8.10
CA LYS A 105 9.61 7.54 9.18
C LYS A 105 9.50 8.98 8.67
N VAL A 106 8.44 9.67 9.08
CA VAL A 106 8.30 11.11 8.88
C VAL A 106 9.23 11.83 9.85
N THR A 107 10.11 12.68 9.33
CA THR A 107 11.12 13.40 10.10
C THR A 107 10.75 14.86 10.34
N LYS A 108 9.76 15.38 9.60
CA LYS A 108 9.26 16.76 9.75
C LYS A 108 7.84 16.83 9.18
N GLY A 109 6.98 17.59 9.84
CA GLY A 109 5.61 17.79 9.36
C GLY A 109 4.71 16.57 9.52
N THR A 110 3.67 16.53 8.71
CA THR A 110 2.68 15.46 8.72
C THR A 110 2.34 15.06 7.30
N ARG A 111 2.26 13.73 7.04
CA ARG A 111 1.93 13.17 5.74
C ARG A 111 0.53 12.57 5.79
N TYR A 112 -0.33 12.96 4.85
CA TYR A 112 -1.69 12.43 4.71
C TYR A 112 -1.83 11.64 3.41
N SER A 113 -2.56 10.54 3.46
CA SER A 113 -2.90 9.76 2.27
C SER A 113 -4.25 9.06 2.41
N LEU A 114 -4.83 8.67 1.27
CA LEU A 114 -5.94 7.73 1.19
C LEU A 114 -5.42 6.42 0.65
N VAL A 115 -5.89 5.32 1.23
CA VAL A 115 -5.56 3.98 0.75
C VAL A 115 -6.87 3.26 0.44
N ILE A 116 -6.89 2.59 -0.71
CA ILE A 116 -8.05 1.81 -1.18
C ILE A 116 -7.53 0.43 -1.58
N TRP A 117 -8.24 -0.61 -1.17
CA TRP A 117 -7.96 -1.96 -1.61
C TRP A 117 -9.12 -2.52 -2.40
N THR A 118 -8.82 -3.16 -3.53
CA THR A 118 -9.79 -3.95 -4.28
C THR A 118 -9.59 -5.42 -3.96
N CYS A 119 -10.68 -6.12 -3.80
CA CYS A 119 -10.69 -7.54 -3.43
C CYS A 119 -11.38 -8.38 -4.49
N GLY A 120 -10.99 -9.63 -4.58
CA GLY A 120 -11.57 -10.60 -5.48
C GLY A 120 -11.20 -12.01 -5.08
N LYS A 121 -11.57 -12.97 -5.91
CA LYS A 121 -11.23 -14.37 -5.71
C LYS A 121 -9.72 -14.55 -5.53
N PRO A 122 -9.29 -15.49 -4.67
CA PRO A 122 -7.87 -15.90 -4.65
C PRO A 122 -7.38 -16.31 -6.03
N TYR A 123 -6.07 -16.27 -6.23
CA TYR A 123 -5.45 -16.55 -7.54
C TYR A 123 -5.52 -18.02 -7.96
N TYR A 124 -5.91 -18.91 -7.06
CA TYR A 124 -6.04 -20.34 -7.34
C TYR A 124 -7.47 -20.79 -7.61
#